data_1bf6af12eadaf94aedbe33576ae82b41
#
_entry.id   1bf6af12eadaf94aedbe33576ae82b41
#
_cell.length_a   1.000
_cell.length_b   1.000
_cell.length_c   1.000
_cell.angle_alpha   90.00
_cell.angle_beta   90.00
_cell.angle_gamma   90.00
#
_symmetry.space_group_name_H-M   'P 1'
#
loop_
_entity.id
_entity.type
_entity.pdbx_description
1 polymer ?
#
loop_
_entity_poly.entity_id
_entity_poly.type
_entity_poly.pdbx_seq_one_letter_code
_entity_poly.pdbx_strand_id
1 'polypeptide(L)'
;MKEEMKSIIYLGDIHGNFKWLKSEIERRKIGNNLDPTYLIQVGDFGIGFNNKSDLNTLLKLNEFFKEYNIVAIIIHGNHDDPSFFKGNHIYSNLQLLPDYTVMELYGIKHLFVGGAISIDRTGRLRDDQESASYGSSQRSYWCDELFVLDEEKLKDITGIEVVITHTAAEWCYPDNRGGYGKFVEEWIPYDSDLTKDLDAERVAMTKMFDILKQNGNYVKSHLYGHFHDSKITMNYYTNHYLLDINQFFEL
;
A
#
# COMPACT_ATOMS: atom_id res chain seq x y z
N MET A 1 -28.19 12.29 20.88
CA MET A 1 -26.80 12.72 20.60
C MET A 1 -26.23 11.69 19.64
N LYS A 2 -25.72 12.07 18.46
CA LYS A 2 -24.90 11.15 17.66
C LYS A 2 -23.60 11.01 18.45
N GLU A 3 -23.23 9.78 18.82
CA GLU A 3 -21.91 9.50 19.37
C GLU A 3 -20.86 9.93 18.32
N GLU A 4 -19.79 10.55 18.79
CA GLU A 4 -18.60 10.86 17.99
C GLU A 4 -17.99 9.51 17.56
N MET A 5 -18.26 9.10 16.33
CA MET A 5 -17.76 7.82 15.82
C MET A 5 -16.44 8.09 15.09
N LYS A 6 -15.35 8.01 15.82
CA LYS A 6 -13.97 8.00 15.26
C LYS A 6 -13.84 6.75 14.41
N SER A 7 -13.61 6.89 13.12
CA SER A 7 -13.54 5.76 12.19
C SER A 7 -12.22 5.76 11.43
N ILE A 8 -11.55 4.61 11.46
CA ILE A 8 -10.40 4.30 10.60
C ILE A 8 -10.78 3.07 9.78
N ILE A 9 -10.82 3.25 8.47
CA ILE A 9 -11.17 2.21 7.50
C ILE A 9 -9.95 1.92 6.65
N TYR A 10 -9.64 0.64 6.47
CA TYR A 10 -8.54 0.18 5.62
C TYR A 10 -9.11 -0.34 4.30
N LEU A 11 -8.37 -0.15 3.23
CA LEU A 11 -8.78 -0.50 1.88
C LEU A 11 -7.64 -1.22 1.16
N GLY A 12 -7.93 -2.37 0.59
CA GLY A 12 -7.03 -3.11 -0.29
C GLY A 12 -6.79 -2.41 -1.62
N ASP A 13 -6.11 -3.11 -2.51
CA ASP A 13 -5.72 -2.62 -3.83
C ASP A 13 -6.93 -2.15 -4.65
N ILE A 14 -6.80 -1.04 -5.39
CA ILE A 14 -7.89 -0.52 -6.23
C ILE A 14 -7.53 -0.38 -7.71
N HIS A 15 -6.26 -0.42 -8.05
CA HIS A 15 -5.74 -0.38 -9.43
C HIS A 15 -6.41 0.69 -10.31
N GLY A 16 -6.55 1.93 -9.78
CA GLY A 16 -7.15 3.04 -10.51
C GLY A 16 -8.68 2.99 -10.66
N ASN A 17 -9.36 2.05 -10.00
CA ASN A 17 -10.82 1.94 -10.08
C ASN A 17 -11.53 3.00 -9.22
N PHE A 18 -11.16 4.27 -9.43
CA PHE A 18 -11.68 5.41 -8.66
C PHE A 18 -13.19 5.61 -8.79
N LYS A 19 -13.77 5.17 -9.90
CA LYS A 19 -15.23 5.24 -10.08
C LYS A 19 -15.94 4.28 -9.12
N TRP A 20 -15.44 3.07 -9.00
CA TRP A 20 -15.93 2.08 -8.04
C TRP A 20 -15.76 2.59 -6.61
N LEU A 21 -14.56 3.09 -6.26
CA LEU A 21 -14.27 3.63 -4.92
C LEU A 21 -15.29 4.69 -4.48
N LYS A 22 -15.57 5.67 -5.34
CA LYS A 22 -16.57 6.70 -5.08
C LYS A 22 -17.96 6.11 -4.84
N SER A 23 -18.40 5.22 -5.75
CA SER A 23 -19.71 4.55 -5.63
C SER A 23 -19.83 3.73 -4.35
N GLU A 24 -18.76 3.05 -3.91
CA GLU A 24 -18.79 2.26 -2.68
C GLU A 24 -18.80 3.14 -1.42
N ILE A 25 -18.07 4.24 -1.41
CA ILE A 25 -18.12 5.22 -0.31
C ILE A 25 -19.54 5.76 -0.16
N GLU A 26 -20.19 6.15 -1.25
CA GLU A 26 -21.58 6.60 -1.25
C GLU A 26 -22.55 5.51 -0.78
N ARG A 27 -22.44 4.31 -1.35
CA ARG A 27 -23.31 3.17 -1.03
C ARG A 27 -23.21 2.74 0.43
N ARG A 28 -21.98 2.70 0.98
CA ARG A 28 -21.70 2.32 2.37
C ARG A 28 -21.92 3.47 3.35
N LYS A 29 -22.14 4.69 2.85
CA LYS A 29 -22.27 5.93 3.64
C LYS A 29 -21.03 6.18 4.50
N ILE A 30 -19.84 5.92 3.96
CA ILE A 30 -18.57 6.20 4.62
C ILE A 30 -18.38 7.72 4.70
N GLY A 31 -17.93 8.21 5.85
CA GLY A 31 -17.73 9.64 6.08
C GLY A 31 -18.99 10.36 6.55
N ASN A 32 -19.04 11.70 6.37
CA ASN A 32 -20.11 12.58 6.84
C ASN A 32 -20.36 12.52 8.37
N ASN A 33 -19.33 12.11 9.13
CA ASN A 33 -19.30 12.16 10.58
C ASN A 33 -18.85 13.55 11.07
N LEU A 34 -18.98 13.87 12.36
CA LEU A 34 -18.44 15.08 12.96
C LEU A 34 -16.92 15.10 12.88
N ASP A 35 -16.29 13.99 13.27
CA ASP A 35 -14.85 13.78 13.10
C ASP A 35 -14.58 13.21 11.70
N PRO A 36 -13.40 13.49 11.09
CA PRO A 36 -13.06 12.94 9.80
C PRO A 36 -12.94 11.41 9.86
N THR A 37 -13.37 10.71 8.82
CA THR A 37 -13.07 9.30 8.64
C THR A 37 -11.70 9.18 7.98
N TYR A 38 -10.78 8.45 8.58
CA TYR A 38 -9.52 8.10 7.93
C TYR A 38 -9.71 6.87 7.04
N LEU A 39 -9.39 7.01 5.76
CA LEU A 39 -9.39 5.91 4.79
C LEU A 39 -7.94 5.58 4.42
N ILE A 40 -7.43 4.47 4.92
CA ILE A 40 -6.04 4.04 4.70
C ILE A 40 -6.02 2.98 3.61
N GLN A 41 -5.30 3.25 2.50
CA GLN A 41 -5.17 2.35 1.37
C GLN A 41 -3.76 1.76 1.32
N VAL A 42 -3.68 0.44 1.15
CA VAL A 42 -2.45 -0.35 1.39
C VAL A 42 -1.56 -0.54 0.15
N GLY A 43 -1.62 0.36 -0.83
CA GLY A 43 -0.82 0.31 -2.06
C GLY A 43 -1.61 -0.16 -3.28
N ASP A 44 -1.03 -0.04 -4.48
CA ASP A 44 -1.71 -0.25 -5.75
C ASP A 44 -2.96 0.64 -5.91
N PHE A 45 -2.75 1.92 -5.62
CA PHE A 45 -3.77 2.95 -5.83
C PHE A 45 -4.05 3.15 -7.32
N GLY A 46 -3.04 2.94 -8.18
CA GLY A 46 -3.13 3.04 -9.62
C GLY A 46 -2.92 4.45 -10.13
N ILE A 47 -1.84 5.12 -9.68
CA ILE A 47 -1.50 6.51 -10.04
C ILE A 47 -0.08 6.58 -10.63
N GLY A 48 0.13 7.51 -11.58
CA GLY A 48 1.44 7.77 -12.18
C GLY A 48 1.58 7.26 -13.61
N PHE A 49 0.56 6.60 -14.16
CA PHE A 49 0.57 6.10 -15.54
C PHE A 49 0.49 7.22 -16.60
N ASN A 50 -0.12 8.36 -16.25
CA ASN A 50 -0.26 9.52 -17.12
C ASN A 50 -0.31 10.82 -16.30
N ASN A 51 0.84 11.47 -16.14
CA ASN A 51 1.02 12.62 -15.26
C ASN A 51 -0.07 13.69 -15.31
N LYS A 52 -0.52 14.12 -16.51
CA LYS A 52 -1.55 15.16 -16.60
C LYS A 52 -2.93 14.68 -16.15
N SER A 53 -3.30 13.48 -16.56
CA SER A 53 -4.55 12.84 -16.18
C SER A 53 -4.57 12.56 -14.68
N ASP A 54 -3.45 12.10 -14.16
CA ASP A 54 -3.32 11.66 -12.78
C ASP A 54 -3.37 12.82 -11.79
N LEU A 55 -2.67 13.94 -12.07
CA LEU A 55 -2.78 15.15 -11.25
C LEU A 55 -4.22 15.66 -11.16
N ASN A 56 -4.94 15.69 -12.29
CA ASN A 56 -6.34 16.10 -12.29
C ASN A 56 -7.23 15.10 -11.54
N THR A 57 -6.91 13.82 -11.61
CA THR A 57 -7.60 12.76 -10.85
C THR A 57 -7.40 12.93 -9.36
N LEU A 58 -6.17 13.19 -8.89
CA LEU A 58 -5.87 13.44 -7.48
C LEU A 58 -6.64 14.66 -6.95
N LEU A 59 -6.68 15.77 -7.70
CA LEU A 59 -7.45 16.95 -7.30
C LEU A 59 -8.95 16.65 -7.17
N LYS A 60 -9.53 15.93 -8.12
CA LYS A 60 -10.94 15.54 -8.07
C LYS A 60 -11.24 14.56 -6.93
N LEU A 61 -10.32 13.66 -6.62
CA LEU A 61 -10.45 12.75 -5.48
C LEU A 61 -10.36 13.53 -4.16
N ASN A 62 -9.41 14.47 -4.05
CA ASN A 62 -9.31 15.32 -2.87
C ASN A 62 -10.62 16.09 -2.59
N GLU A 63 -11.22 16.71 -3.61
CA GLU A 63 -12.50 17.40 -3.44
C GLU A 63 -13.64 16.44 -3.06
N PHE A 64 -13.68 15.25 -3.68
CA PHE A 64 -14.64 14.21 -3.31
C PHE A 64 -14.48 13.79 -1.84
N PHE A 65 -13.27 13.47 -1.38
CA PHE A 65 -13.03 13.08 0.01
C PHE A 65 -13.36 14.22 0.99
N LYS A 66 -13.10 15.47 0.61
CA LYS A 66 -13.46 16.63 1.38
C LYS A 66 -14.99 16.76 1.57
N GLU A 67 -15.76 16.52 0.51
CA GLU A 67 -17.23 16.55 0.56
C GLU A 67 -17.78 15.54 1.57
N TYR A 68 -17.14 14.37 1.70
CA TYR A 68 -17.55 13.29 2.62
C TYR A 68 -16.88 13.35 3.99
N ASN A 69 -16.09 14.39 4.30
CA ASN A 69 -15.26 14.48 5.51
C ASN A 69 -14.37 13.24 5.72
N ILE A 70 -13.73 12.79 4.64
CA ILE A 70 -12.77 11.70 4.63
C ILE A 70 -11.37 12.28 4.48
N VAL A 71 -10.38 11.72 5.17
CA VAL A 71 -8.95 11.92 4.91
C VAL A 71 -8.39 10.59 4.41
N ALA A 72 -8.13 10.52 3.10
CA ALA A 72 -7.54 9.36 2.47
C ALA A 72 -6.01 9.40 2.58
N ILE A 73 -5.42 8.32 3.07
CA ILE A 73 -3.99 8.13 3.31
C ILE A 73 -3.54 6.92 2.50
N ILE A 74 -2.61 7.13 1.58
CA ILE A 74 -2.23 6.16 0.56
C ILE A 74 -0.71 5.91 0.64
N ILE A 75 -0.28 4.65 0.63
CA ILE A 75 1.10 4.25 0.34
C ILE A 75 1.22 3.77 -1.10
N HIS A 76 2.42 3.75 -1.67
CA HIS A 76 2.58 3.18 -3.00
C HIS A 76 2.64 1.65 -2.98
N GLY A 77 2.12 1.04 -4.02
CA GLY A 77 2.37 -0.35 -4.37
C GLY A 77 3.30 -0.45 -5.58
N ASN A 78 3.34 -1.61 -6.23
CA ASN A 78 4.09 -1.83 -7.46
C ASN A 78 3.31 -1.40 -8.73
N HIS A 79 2.03 -1.06 -8.60
CA HIS A 79 1.22 -0.43 -9.65
C HIS A 79 0.99 1.07 -9.39
N ASP A 80 1.99 1.75 -8.81
CA ASP A 80 2.01 3.19 -8.60
C ASP A 80 3.37 3.74 -9.01
N ASP A 81 3.43 4.96 -9.57
CA ASP A 81 4.70 5.66 -9.79
C ASP A 81 5.22 6.19 -8.44
N PRO A 82 6.35 5.66 -7.92
CA PRO A 82 6.90 6.06 -6.63
C PRO A 82 7.23 7.55 -6.55
N SER A 83 7.40 8.24 -7.68
CA SER A 83 7.67 9.68 -7.70
C SER A 83 6.53 10.52 -7.16
N PHE A 84 5.30 10.01 -7.18
CA PHE A 84 4.13 10.66 -6.58
C PHE A 84 4.13 10.60 -5.05
N PHE A 85 4.91 9.72 -4.45
CA PHE A 85 4.95 9.44 -3.01
C PHE A 85 6.17 10.05 -2.30
N LYS A 86 6.80 11.07 -2.89
CA LYS A 86 7.97 11.78 -2.31
C LYS A 86 7.58 12.98 -1.42
N GLY A 87 6.32 13.08 -0.99
CA GLY A 87 5.80 14.16 -0.13
C GLY A 87 5.31 15.40 -0.88
N ASN A 88 5.26 15.37 -2.20
CA ASN A 88 4.78 16.46 -3.07
C ASN A 88 3.27 16.41 -3.36
N HIS A 89 2.58 15.36 -2.97
CA HIS A 89 1.14 15.17 -3.15
C HIS A 89 0.41 14.97 -1.82
N ILE A 90 0.57 15.95 -0.91
CA ILE A 90 -0.11 16.02 0.37
C ILE A 90 -1.18 17.10 0.27
N TYR A 91 -2.41 16.69 0.00
CA TYR A 91 -3.59 17.57 -0.04
C TYR A 91 -4.33 17.52 1.30
N SER A 92 -5.35 18.36 1.47
CA SER A 92 -6.12 18.42 2.72
C SER A 92 -6.84 17.11 3.08
N ASN A 93 -7.35 16.43 2.05
CA ASN A 93 -8.18 15.22 2.22
C ASN A 93 -7.67 14.00 1.43
N LEU A 94 -6.51 14.12 0.77
CA LEU A 94 -5.83 13.03 0.08
C LEU A 94 -4.32 13.19 0.26
N GLN A 95 -3.65 12.18 0.82
CA GLN A 95 -2.23 12.21 1.13
C GLN A 95 -1.54 10.98 0.55
N LEU A 96 -0.63 11.18 -0.40
CA LEU A 96 0.26 10.14 -0.91
C LEU A 96 1.55 10.19 -0.08
N LEU A 97 1.74 9.22 0.80
CA LEU A 97 2.77 9.29 1.83
C LEU A 97 4.13 8.79 1.37
N PRO A 98 5.22 9.47 1.76
CA PRO A 98 6.56 8.88 1.70
C PRO A 98 6.71 7.69 2.64
N ASP A 99 7.60 6.76 2.27
CA ASP A 99 7.94 5.62 3.12
C ASP A 99 8.51 6.05 4.47
N TYR A 100 8.19 5.24 5.48
CA TYR A 100 8.55 5.46 6.90
C TYR A 100 7.86 6.66 7.53
N THR A 101 6.76 7.13 6.94
CA THR A 101 5.92 8.15 7.59
C THR A 101 5.25 7.53 8.82
N VAL A 102 5.29 8.25 9.93
CA VAL A 102 4.56 7.91 11.17
C VAL A 102 3.46 8.92 11.38
N MET A 103 2.24 8.44 11.59
CA MET A 103 1.08 9.28 11.93
C MET A 103 0.35 8.73 13.14
N GLU A 104 -0.15 9.63 13.97
CA GLU A 104 -1.05 9.28 15.06
C GLU A 104 -2.48 9.62 14.65
N LEU A 105 -3.31 8.59 14.48
CA LEU A 105 -4.70 8.69 14.07
C LEU A 105 -5.58 8.24 15.24
N TYR A 106 -6.34 9.15 15.80
CA TYR A 106 -7.19 8.92 16.97
C TYR A 106 -6.45 8.29 18.17
N GLY A 107 -5.19 8.66 18.38
CA GLY A 107 -4.37 8.16 19.47
C GLY A 107 -3.67 6.83 19.18
N ILE A 108 -3.80 6.28 17.97
CA ILE A 108 -3.14 5.05 17.52
C ILE A 108 -2.02 5.44 16.54
N LYS A 109 -0.77 5.04 16.86
CA LYS A 109 0.37 5.30 15.98
C LYS A 109 0.49 4.28 14.86
N HIS A 110 0.48 4.78 13.64
CA HIS A 110 0.64 4.01 12.41
C HIS A 110 2.00 4.29 11.78
N LEU A 111 2.67 3.25 11.28
CA LEU A 111 3.84 3.33 10.41
C LEU A 111 3.41 2.94 8.98
N PHE A 112 3.81 3.74 8.00
CA PHE A 112 3.48 3.58 6.59
C PHE A 112 4.74 3.33 5.77
N VAL A 113 4.79 2.20 5.05
CA VAL A 113 5.92 1.83 4.18
C VAL A 113 5.38 1.13 2.93
N GLY A 114 5.59 1.73 1.77
CA GLY A 114 5.12 1.21 0.49
C GLY A 114 6.09 0.26 -0.20
N GLY A 115 5.73 -0.13 -1.41
CA GLY A 115 6.56 -0.90 -2.34
C GLY A 115 6.40 -2.41 -2.26
N ALA A 116 6.56 -3.01 -3.43
CA ALA A 116 6.64 -4.46 -3.63
C ALA A 116 7.28 -4.77 -4.99
N ILE A 117 7.74 -6.00 -5.17
CA ILE A 117 8.28 -6.49 -6.43
C ILE A 117 7.15 -6.91 -7.36
N SER A 118 7.11 -6.34 -8.59
CA SER A 118 6.25 -6.86 -9.67
C SER A 118 6.78 -8.19 -10.18
N ILE A 119 5.97 -9.23 -10.10
CA ILE A 119 6.35 -10.57 -10.60
C ILE A 119 6.46 -10.60 -12.13
N ASP A 120 5.77 -9.71 -12.82
CA ASP A 120 5.70 -9.54 -14.29
C ASP A 120 6.61 -8.41 -14.81
N ARG A 121 7.55 -7.94 -13.99
CA ARG A 121 8.41 -6.77 -14.26
C ARG A 121 9.12 -6.81 -15.61
N THR A 122 9.60 -7.99 -16.03
CA THR A 122 10.28 -8.17 -17.33
C THR A 122 9.34 -7.99 -18.52
N GLY A 123 8.08 -8.44 -18.38
CA GLY A 123 7.03 -8.23 -19.37
C GLY A 123 6.66 -6.76 -19.48
N ARG A 124 6.38 -6.11 -18.36
CA ARG A 124 6.01 -4.70 -18.27
C ARG A 124 7.11 -3.79 -18.81
N LEU A 125 8.37 -4.06 -18.46
CA LEU A 125 9.53 -3.30 -18.98
C LEU A 125 9.65 -3.41 -20.51
N ARG A 126 9.46 -4.61 -21.06
CA ARG A 126 9.47 -4.83 -22.52
C ARG A 126 8.35 -4.06 -23.19
N ASP A 127 7.13 -4.12 -22.66
CA ASP A 127 5.97 -3.45 -23.22
C ASP A 127 6.11 -1.92 -23.15
N ASP A 128 6.71 -1.39 -22.09
CA ASP A 128 7.05 0.04 -21.95
C ASP A 128 8.09 0.48 -23.01
N GLN A 129 9.13 -0.33 -23.24
CA GLN A 129 10.16 -0.07 -24.27
C GLN A 129 9.57 -0.10 -25.66
N GLU A 130 8.70 -1.06 -25.97
CA GLU A 130 7.98 -1.14 -27.23
C GLU A 130 7.09 0.08 -27.43
N SER A 131 6.28 0.44 -26.45
CA SER A 131 5.41 1.62 -26.48
C SER A 131 6.20 2.92 -26.69
N ALA A 132 7.35 3.05 -26.04
CA ALA A 132 8.25 4.21 -26.20
C ALA A 132 8.80 4.31 -27.63
N SER A 133 9.04 3.17 -28.30
CA SER A 133 9.49 3.16 -29.70
C SER A 133 8.47 3.76 -30.69
N TYR A 134 7.19 3.74 -30.30
CA TYR A 134 6.08 4.37 -31.02
C TYR A 134 5.74 5.78 -30.49
N GLY A 135 6.57 6.34 -29.62
CA GLY A 135 6.41 7.71 -29.09
C GLY A 135 5.49 7.85 -27.87
N SER A 136 5.11 6.75 -27.23
CA SER A 136 4.37 6.80 -25.97
C SER A 136 5.30 7.20 -24.82
N SER A 137 4.79 8.04 -23.90
CA SER A 137 5.44 8.36 -22.63
C SER A 137 4.81 7.64 -21.45
N GLN A 138 3.84 6.77 -21.70
CA GLN A 138 3.23 5.96 -20.64
C GLN A 138 4.21 4.91 -20.14
N ARG A 139 4.18 4.67 -18.85
CA ARG A 139 4.94 3.61 -18.18
C ARG A 139 3.99 2.76 -17.36
N SER A 140 4.36 1.50 -17.22
CA SER A 140 3.67 0.53 -16.37
C SER A 140 4.60 -0.15 -15.37
N TYR A 141 5.92 0.10 -15.48
CA TYR A 141 6.96 -0.42 -14.59
C TYR A 141 7.90 0.68 -14.12
N TRP A 142 8.23 0.66 -12.84
CA TRP A 142 9.19 1.56 -12.19
C TRP A 142 10.23 0.74 -11.43
N CYS A 143 11.51 0.89 -11.77
CA CYS A 143 12.59 0.13 -11.13
C CYS A 143 12.77 0.45 -9.63
N ASP A 144 12.15 1.53 -9.13
CA ASP A 144 12.14 1.97 -7.74
C ASP A 144 10.79 1.69 -7.03
N GLU A 145 9.94 0.82 -7.59
CA GLU A 145 8.67 0.40 -6.98
C GLU A 145 8.82 -0.49 -5.74
N LEU A 146 10.04 -0.96 -5.48
CA LEU A 146 10.38 -1.97 -4.49
C LEU A 146 10.19 -1.49 -3.05
N PHE A 147 9.89 -2.42 -2.13
CA PHE A 147 10.13 -2.19 -0.71
C PHE A 147 11.63 -2.07 -0.44
N VAL A 148 12.05 -1.01 0.22
CA VAL A 148 13.45 -0.76 0.58
C VAL A 148 13.58 -0.64 2.09
N LEU A 149 14.32 -1.56 2.72
CA LEU A 149 14.62 -1.48 4.15
C LEU A 149 15.57 -0.31 4.43
N ASP A 150 15.10 0.68 5.19
CA ASP A 150 15.89 1.81 5.68
C ASP A 150 16.03 1.75 7.21
N GLU A 151 17.12 1.15 7.67
CA GLU A 151 17.38 0.94 9.10
C GLU A 151 17.59 2.27 9.84
N GLU A 152 18.14 3.29 9.16
CA GLU A 152 18.34 4.61 9.78
C GLU A 152 17.01 5.33 10.06
N LYS A 153 16.05 5.23 9.13
CA LYS A 153 14.71 5.77 9.36
C LYS A 153 13.95 5.04 10.47
N LEU A 154 14.22 3.74 10.66
CA LEU A 154 13.59 2.95 11.71
C LEU A 154 14.15 3.19 13.10
N LYS A 155 15.39 3.66 13.21
CA LYS A 155 16.20 3.71 14.42
C LYS A 155 15.50 4.30 15.66
N ASP A 156 14.76 5.40 15.43
CA ASP A 156 14.12 6.15 16.52
C ASP A 156 12.58 6.00 16.52
N ILE A 157 12.05 5.10 15.68
CA ILE A 157 10.60 4.87 15.60
C ILE A 157 10.14 4.05 16.81
N THR A 158 9.26 4.64 17.63
CA THR A 158 8.72 4.04 18.84
C THR A 158 7.22 4.28 19.00
N GLY A 159 6.57 3.36 19.74
CA GLY A 159 5.15 3.44 20.08
C GLY A 159 4.22 3.07 18.92
N ILE A 160 4.72 2.39 17.89
CA ILE A 160 3.91 1.93 16.77
C ILE A 160 3.01 0.78 17.21
N GLU A 161 1.72 0.92 16.89
CA GLU A 161 0.69 -0.08 17.16
C GLU A 161 0.18 -0.73 15.87
N VAL A 162 0.18 0.02 14.76
CA VAL A 162 -0.27 -0.45 13.45
C VAL A 162 0.80 -0.20 12.40
N VAL A 163 1.07 -1.21 11.58
CA VAL A 163 1.99 -1.12 10.43
C VAL A 163 1.19 -1.33 9.15
N ILE A 164 1.40 -0.45 8.20
CA ILE A 164 0.78 -0.51 6.86
C ILE A 164 1.91 -0.72 5.86
N THR A 165 1.84 -1.81 5.10
CA THR A 165 2.78 -2.08 4.01
C THR A 165 2.03 -2.51 2.75
N HIS A 166 2.72 -2.62 1.61
CA HIS A 166 2.13 -3.23 0.44
C HIS A 166 2.48 -4.71 0.34
N THR A 167 3.74 -5.09 0.57
CA THR A 167 4.20 -6.49 0.61
C THR A 167 4.26 -7.07 2.03
N ALA A 168 4.69 -8.33 2.18
CA ALA A 168 4.62 -9.12 3.40
C ALA A 168 5.96 -9.67 3.88
N ALA A 169 6.08 -9.87 5.20
CA ALA A 169 7.18 -10.60 5.82
C ALA A 169 7.03 -12.13 5.61
N GLU A 170 8.10 -12.89 5.83
CA GLU A 170 8.14 -14.34 5.62
C GLU A 170 6.99 -15.10 6.29
N TRP A 171 6.66 -14.76 7.54
CA TRP A 171 5.63 -15.48 8.32
C TRP A 171 4.19 -15.17 7.95
N CYS A 172 3.92 -14.09 7.24
CA CYS A 172 2.58 -13.71 6.78
C CYS A 172 2.44 -13.72 5.26
N TYR A 173 3.46 -14.14 4.54
CA TYR A 173 3.40 -14.32 3.11
C TYR A 173 2.30 -15.35 2.76
N PRO A 174 1.38 -15.05 1.84
CA PRO A 174 0.18 -15.88 1.64
C PRO A 174 0.46 -17.27 1.10
N ASP A 175 1.53 -17.44 0.32
CA ASP A 175 1.89 -18.72 -0.25
C ASP A 175 3.06 -19.38 0.52
N ASN A 176 2.73 -20.19 1.50
CA ASN A 176 3.67 -20.90 2.37
C ASN A 176 3.61 -22.44 2.21
N ARG A 177 3.09 -22.95 1.10
CA ARG A 177 3.01 -24.39 0.82
C ARG A 177 4.27 -24.98 0.17
N GLY A 178 5.42 -24.26 0.26
CA GLY A 178 6.71 -24.73 -0.25
C GLY A 178 7.01 -24.38 -1.71
N GLY A 179 6.33 -23.35 -2.26
CA GLY A 179 6.56 -22.82 -3.59
C GLY A 179 6.19 -21.33 -3.65
N TYR A 180 6.37 -20.73 -4.81
CA TYR A 180 6.03 -19.30 -5.03
C TYR A 180 4.58 -19.11 -5.50
N GLY A 181 3.83 -20.19 -5.73
CA GLY A 181 2.50 -20.13 -6.32
C GLY A 181 2.51 -19.98 -7.85
N LYS A 182 1.40 -20.38 -8.45
CA LYS A 182 1.27 -20.51 -9.90
C LYS A 182 1.62 -19.23 -10.66
N PHE A 183 1.19 -18.07 -10.18
CA PHE A 183 1.42 -16.80 -10.86
C PHE A 183 2.90 -16.42 -10.90
N VAL A 184 3.64 -16.62 -9.82
CA VAL A 184 5.09 -16.39 -9.79
C VAL A 184 5.82 -17.41 -10.67
N GLU A 185 5.43 -18.70 -10.59
CA GLU A 185 6.03 -19.77 -11.37
C GLU A 185 5.92 -19.55 -12.90
N GLU A 186 4.87 -18.87 -13.36
CA GLU A 186 4.70 -18.49 -14.77
C GLU A 186 5.77 -17.49 -15.25
N TRP A 187 6.32 -16.65 -14.36
CA TRP A 187 7.29 -15.60 -14.68
C TRP A 187 8.75 -16.02 -14.47
N ILE A 188 9.03 -17.05 -13.65
CA ILE A 188 10.39 -17.55 -13.40
C ILE A 188 11.17 -17.81 -14.70
N PRO A 189 10.60 -18.40 -15.77
CA PRO A 189 11.35 -18.63 -17.01
C PRO A 189 11.80 -17.36 -17.75
N TYR A 190 11.18 -16.21 -17.44
CA TYR A 190 11.45 -14.92 -18.08
C TYR A 190 12.28 -13.98 -17.20
N ASP A 191 12.46 -14.32 -15.93
CA ASP A 191 13.20 -13.53 -14.95
C ASP A 191 13.98 -14.44 -13.99
N SER A 192 15.27 -14.65 -14.30
CA SER A 192 16.14 -15.54 -13.52
C SER A 192 16.43 -15.09 -12.09
N ASP A 193 16.25 -13.81 -11.79
CA ASP A 193 16.51 -13.23 -10.47
C ASP A 193 15.22 -13.10 -9.63
N LEU A 194 14.05 -13.33 -10.22
CA LEU A 194 12.75 -13.09 -9.57
C LEU A 194 12.63 -13.77 -8.21
N THR A 195 12.92 -15.06 -8.13
CA THR A 195 12.79 -15.81 -6.87
C THR A 195 13.75 -15.33 -5.80
N LYS A 196 14.99 -15.02 -6.19
CA LYS A 196 16.02 -14.48 -5.29
C LYS A 196 15.60 -13.11 -4.74
N ASP A 197 15.05 -12.26 -5.60
CA ASP A 197 14.64 -10.92 -5.22
C ASP A 197 13.39 -10.96 -4.32
N LEU A 198 12.41 -11.83 -4.61
CA LEU A 198 11.25 -12.05 -3.75
C LEU A 198 11.65 -12.58 -2.36
N ASP A 199 12.62 -13.50 -2.29
CA ASP A 199 13.12 -13.98 -1.00
C ASP A 199 13.84 -12.86 -0.23
N ALA A 200 14.64 -12.05 -0.92
CA ALA A 200 15.33 -10.91 -0.31
C ALA A 200 14.33 -9.87 0.23
N GLU A 201 13.25 -9.59 -0.50
CA GLU A 201 12.18 -8.69 -0.06
C GLU A 201 11.50 -9.19 1.23
N ARG A 202 11.14 -10.48 1.28
CA ARG A 202 10.54 -11.10 2.48
C ARG A 202 11.45 -11.01 3.69
N VAL A 203 12.74 -11.33 3.51
CA VAL A 203 13.76 -11.24 4.56
C VAL A 203 13.94 -9.79 5.04
N ALA A 204 13.98 -8.83 4.12
CA ALA A 204 14.09 -7.41 4.45
C ALA A 204 12.85 -6.91 5.22
N MET A 205 11.64 -7.33 4.82
CA MET A 205 10.41 -7.01 5.53
C MET A 205 10.38 -7.64 6.92
N THR A 206 10.83 -8.89 7.06
CA THR A 206 11.02 -9.56 8.34
C THR A 206 11.94 -8.76 9.25
N LYS A 207 13.08 -8.30 8.73
CA LYS A 207 14.04 -7.48 9.47
C LYS A 207 13.47 -6.14 9.92
N MET A 208 12.60 -5.51 9.13
CA MET A 208 11.88 -4.29 9.55
C MET A 208 11.08 -4.52 10.83
N PHE A 209 10.32 -5.60 10.92
CA PHE A 209 9.56 -5.94 12.13
C PHE A 209 10.46 -6.27 13.31
N ASP A 210 11.59 -6.96 13.08
CA ASP A 210 12.56 -7.25 14.14
C ASP A 210 13.16 -5.96 14.73
N ILE A 211 13.50 -4.98 13.88
CA ILE A 211 13.98 -3.66 14.33
C ILE A 211 12.89 -2.93 15.13
N LEU A 212 11.65 -2.90 14.63
CA LEU A 212 10.54 -2.30 15.38
C LEU A 212 10.38 -2.93 16.76
N LYS A 213 10.46 -4.25 16.86
CA LYS A 213 10.40 -4.97 18.12
C LYS A 213 11.59 -4.65 19.03
N GLN A 214 12.82 -4.57 18.50
CA GLN A 214 14.02 -4.19 19.26
C GLN A 214 13.93 -2.76 19.79
N ASN A 215 13.28 -1.85 19.09
CA ASN A 215 13.00 -0.49 19.53
C ASN A 215 11.85 -0.40 20.55
N GLY A 216 11.32 -1.54 21.00
CA GLY A 216 10.25 -1.60 22.01
C GLY A 216 8.85 -1.31 21.47
N ASN A 217 8.65 -1.36 20.15
CA ASN A 217 7.31 -1.24 19.57
C ASN A 217 6.47 -2.50 19.85
N TYR A 218 5.20 -2.29 20.13
CA TYR A 218 4.22 -3.37 20.28
C TYR A 218 3.20 -3.28 19.16
N VAL A 219 3.57 -3.81 17.99
CA VAL A 219 2.72 -3.83 16.80
C VAL A 219 1.57 -4.82 17.04
N LYS A 220 0.34 -4.32 17.12
CA LYS A 220 -0.88 -5.12 17.31
C LYS A 220 -1.45 -5.61 15.98
N SER A 221 -1.35 -4.75 14.94
CA SER A 221 -1.95 -5.01 13.64
C SER A 221 -0.99 -4.62 12.51
N HIS A 222 -0.94 -5.46 11.50
CA HIS A 222 -0.26 -5.22 10.23
C HIS A 222 -1.26 -5.45 9.11
N LEU A 223 -1.44 -4.44 8.24
CA LEU A 223 -2.33 -4.53 7.09
C LEU A 223 -1.52 -4.36 5.81
N TYR A 224 -1.79 -5.19 4.81
CA TYR A 224 -1.06 -5.21 3.54
C TYR A 224 -1.93 -5.70 2.39
N GLY A 225 -1.51 -5.46 1.14
CA GLY A 225 -2.21 -5.82 -0.10
C GLY A 225 -1.38 -6.72 -1.00
N HIS A 226 -1.26 -6.36 -2.30
CA HIS A 226 -0.39 -6.96 -3.31
C HIS A 226 -0.78 -8.36 -3.80
N PHE A 227 -1.22 -9.25 -2.92
CA PHE A 227 -1.40 -10.68 -3.22
C PHE A 227 -2.81 -11.03 -3.70
N HIS A 228 -3.70 -10.05 -3.79
CA HIS A 228 -5.07 -10.22 -4.29
C HIS A 228 -5.81 -11.39 -3.63
N ASP A 229 -5.71 -11.46 -2.32
CA ASP A 229 -6.35 -12.48 -1.47
C ASP A 229 -6.77 -11.84 -0.14
N SER A 230 -7.62 -12.52 0.61
CA SER A 230 -8.05 -12.09 1.93
C SER A 230 -7.68 -13.16 2.96
N LYS A 231 -6.78 -12.80 3.87
CA LYS A 231 -6.28 -13.74 4.87
C LYS A 231 -5.94 -13.04 6.17
N ILE A 232 -6.22 -13.69 7.28
CA ILE A 232 -5.76 -13.27 8.60
C ILE A 232 -4.79 -14.32 9.12
N THR A 233 -3.59 -13.88 9.47
CA THR A 233 -2.57 -14.71 10.13
C THR A 233 -2.14 -14.03 11.42
N MET A 234 -1.63 -14.79 12.37
CA MET A 234 -1.13 -14.25 13.64
C MET A 234 0.27 -14.77 13.88
N ASN A 235 1.18 -13.87 14.23
CA ASN A 235 2.53 -14.20 14.68
C ASN A 235 2.84 -13.46 15.97
N TYR A 236 3.21 -14.19 17.04
CA TYR A 236 3.38 -13.66 18.41
C TYR A 236 2.12 -12.92 18.86
N TYR A 237 2.14 -11.56 18.84
CA TYR A 237 1.03 -10.70 19.30
C TYR A 237 0.48 -9.82 18.18
N THR A 238 1.00 -9.97 16.96
CA THR A 238 0.57 -9.19 15.79
C THR A 238 -0.42 -9.97 14.96
N ASN A 239 -1.57 -9.39 14.68
CA ASN A 239 -2.48 -9.86 13.65
C ASN A 239 -2.07 -9.26 12.31
N HIS A 240 -1.91 -10.09 11.30
CA HIS A 240 -1.58 -9.71 9.94
C HIS A 240 -2.81 -9.89 9.06
N TYR A 241 -3.25 -8.81 8.44
CA TYR A 241 -4.46 -8.74 7.62
C TYR A 241 -4.04 -8.49 6.17
N LEU A 242 -4.10 -9.52 5.33
CA LEU A 242 -4.03 -9.38 3.89
C LEU A 242 -5.40 -8.91 3.39
N LEU A 243 -5.41 -7.81 2.65
CA LEU A 243 -6.61 -7.23 2.06
C LEU A 243 -6.65 -7.52 0.56
N ASP A 244 -7.76 -8.09 0.12
CA ASP A 244 -8.02 -8.35 -1.30
C ASP A 244 -8.32 -7.05 -2.07
N ILE A 245 -8.33 -7.14 -3.39
CA ILE A 245 -8.74 -6.04 -4.28
C ILE A 245 -10.11 -5.52 -3.85
N ASN A 246 -10.22 -4.18 -3.71
CA ASN A 246 -11.47 -3.51 -3.38
C ASN A 246 -12.08 -3.93 -2.03
N GLN A 247 -11.31 -4.49 -1.13
CA GLN A 247 -11.78 -4.89 0.20
C GLN A 247 -11.69 -3.73 1.19
N PHE A 248 -12.83 -3.34 1.77
CA PHE A 248 -12.89 -2.49 2.95
C PHE A 248 -12.79 -3.33 4.21
N PHE A 249 -12.03 -2.84 5.19
CA PHE A 249 -11.79 -3.52 6.45
C PHE A 249 -11.75 -2.51 7.61
N GLU A 250 -12.24 -2.90 8.78
CA GLU A 250 -12.18 -2.13 10.03
C GLU A 250 -11.56 -3.01 11.13
N LEU A 251 -10.65 -2.43 11.95
CA LEU A 251 -10.00 -3.11 13.08
C LEU A 251 -10.89 -3.11 14.32
#